data_8302df24d29c5f3aed2514c72ae7f30a
#
_entry.id   8302df24d29c5f3aed2514c72ae7f30a
#
_cell.length_a   1.000
_cell.length_b   1.000
_cell.length_c   1.000
_cell.angle_alpha   90.00
_cell.angle_beta   90.00
_cell.angle_gamma   90.00
#
_symmetry.space_group_name_H-M   'P 1'
#
loop_
_entity.id
_entity.type
_entity.pdbx_description
1 polymer ?
#
loop_
_entity_poly.entity_id
_entity_poly.type
_entity_poly.pdbx_seq_one_letter_code
_entity_poly.pdbx_strand_id
1 'polypeptide(L)'
;MSHAQTRDIGVHGEMLDRIAAIVNDGLVLKSELDAQMDAVTKRLQEQKVELPSQSVLKQQVLDRLIVQEIEAQHAKRVGLTVSDEQLNSALQEIASRNKIPFDQLPTALAAQGVDYKQYRESMRKELTLNTLRQRDVISHINVSPHELEQFLARQQSSAANDEFNVSHILLSLPEAATPQQLEEITHKAQDLAARASKGEDFGQLAIANSNSQTALDGGQLGWRKGTQLPQFILDLVTQMKPGSVSAPVRTPSGFHIVKLNERRSGEAQVIINQIHVRHILMKTNELDDDETVRQKLSKLRDRILKGEDFAGLASTNSADPGSAPDGGDLGWSGPGTFVPEFDKAIADLKVNEISEPFKSRYGWHIVQMLGTRTYDSTDDVRRQRAFAAIRESKADEETELWLRRLRDEAFVEIKM
;
A
#
# COMPACT_ATOMS: atom_id res chain seq x y z
N MET A 1 3.76 -4.67 -75.89
CA MET A 1 2.88 -3.93 -74.94
C MET A 1 2.42 -4.94 -73.91
N SER A 2 3.07 -4.92 -72.74
CA SER A 2 2.73 -5.82 -71.62
C SER A 2 1.77 -5.10 -70.70
N HIS A 3 0.57 -5.64 -70.56
CA HIS A 3 -0.44 -5.12 -69.61
C HIS A 3 -0.09 -5.66 -68.22
N ALA A 4 0.37 -4.80 -67.36
CA ALA A 4 0.46 -5.11 -65.92
C ALA A 4 -0.95 -5.20 -65.34
N GLN A 5 -1.41 -6.38 -65.00
CA GLN A 5 -2.58 -6.61 -64.18
C GLN A 5 -2.30 -6.14 -62.76
N THR A 6 -2.86 -5.03 -62.33
CA THR A 6 -3.04 -4.65 -60.95
C THR A 6 -3.93 -5.69 -60.30
N ARG A 7 -3.37 -6.58 -59.47
CA ARG A 7 -4.14 -7.41 -58.54
C ARG A 7 -4.76 -6.49 -57.50
N ASP A 8 -6.07 -6.38 -57.58
CA ASP A 8 -6.90 -5.80 -56.52
C ASP A 8 -6.77 -6.72 -55.28
N ILE A 9 -5.97 -6.31 -54.27
CA ILE A 9 -5.90 -6.96 -53.01
C ILE A 9 -7.16 -6.54 -52.26
N GLY A 10 -8.20 -7.37 -52.39
CA GLY A 10 -9.46 -7.18 -51.69
C GLY A 10 -9.22 -7.04 -50.20
N VAL A 11 -9.55 -5.86 -49.68
CA VAL A 11 -9.46 -5.52 -48.25
C VAL A 11 -10.58 -6.27 -47.51
N HIS A 12 -10.36 -7.53 -47.21
CA HIS A 12 -10.98 -8.25 -46.09
C HIS A 12 -9.94 -8.48 -45.01
N GLY A 13 -9.27 -7.41 -44.62
CA GLY A 13 -8.51 -7.43 -43.37
C GLY A 13 -9.51 -7.24 -42.21
N GLU A 14 -9.64 -8.23 -41.35
CA GLU A 14 -10.21 -8.02 -40.04
C GLU A 14 -9.51 -6.81 -39.41
N MET A 15 -10.31 -5.80 -39.03
CA MET A 15 -9.77 -4.62 -38.38
C MET A 15 -9.32 -5.05 -36.98
N LEU A 16 -8.02 -5.28 -36.81
CA LEU A 16 -7.44 -5.89 -35.62
C LEU A 16 -7.75 -5.06 -34.35
N ASP A 17 -7.53 -3.76 -34.40
CA ASP A 17 -7.91 -2.80 -33.33
C ASP A 17 -7.65 -1.36 -33.81
N ARG A 18 -8.12 -0.36 -33.02
CA ARG A 18 -7.83 1.06 -33.25
C ARG A 18 -6.92 1.60 -32.15
N ILE A 19 -6.08 2.54 -32.52
CA ILE A 19 -5.23 3.25 -31.56
C ILE A 19 -6.07 4.34 -30.90
N ALA A 20 -6.15 4.33 -29.57
CA ALA A 20 -6.77 5.40 -28.79
C ALA A 20 -5.76 6.50 -28.46
N ALA A 21 -4.51 6.12 -28.10
CA ALA A 21 -3.41 7.06 -27.92
C ALA A 21 -2.07 6.40 -28.27
N ILE A 22 -1.12 7.22 -28.71
CA ILE A 22 0.30 6.89 -28.83
C ILE A 22 0.98 7.46 -27.60
N VAL A 23 1.80 6.64 -26.93
CA VAL A 23 2.50 7.01 -25.69
C VAL A 23 3.96 6.62 -25.86
N ASN A 24 4.85 7.56 -26.14
CA ASN A 24 6.25 7.30 -26.53
C ASN A 24 6.32 6.24 -27.64
N ASP A 25 6.90 5.08 -27.33
CA ASP A 25 7.03 3.94 -28.24
C ASP A 25 5.89 2.90 -28.10
N GLY A 26 4.93 3.14 -27.22
CA GLY A 26 3.80 2.26 -26.94
C GLY A 26 2.46 2.82 -27.43
N LEU A 27 1.43 2.01 -27.24
CA LEU A 27 0.09 2.31 -27.70
C LEU A 27 -0.92 2.00 -26.60
N VAL A 28 -1.96 2.83 -26.50
CA VAL A 28 -3.21 2.49 -25.82
C VAL A 28 -4.23 2.12 -26.90
N LEU A 29 -4.77 0.91 -26.83
CA LEU A 29 -5.71 0.41 -27.81
C LEU A 29 -7.16 0.81 -27.47
N LYS A 30 -7.97 0.91 -28.49
CA LYS A 30 -9.39 1.23 -28.29
C LYS A 30 -10.13 0.11 -27.54
N SER A 31 -9.79 -1.14 -27.81
CA SER A 31 -10.35 -2.29 -27.09
C SER A 31 -10.03 -2.25 -25.59
N GLU A 32 -8.81 -1.84 -25.21
CA GLU A 32 -8.43 -1.65 -23.79
C GLU A 32 -9.24 -0.54 -23.14
N LEU A 33 -9.40 0.58 -23.86
CA LEU A 33 -10.21 1.70 -23.40
C LEU A 33 -11.67 1.30 -23.18
N ASP A 34 -12.27 0.60 -24.15
CA ASP A 34 -13.67 0.17 -24.10
C ASP A 34 -13.86 -0.85 -22.93
N ALA A 35 -13.00 -1.84 -22.79
CA ALA A 35 -13.05 -2.80 -21.70
C ALA A 35 -12.93 -2.13 -20.31
N GLN A 36 -12.03 -1.15 -20.19
CA GLN A 36 -11.86 -0.43 -18.93
C GLN A 36 -13.05 0.51 -18.64
N MET A 37 -13.63 1.12 -19.67
CA MET A 37 -14.86 1.91 -19.55
C MET A 37 -16.03 1.05 -19.05
N ASP A 38 -16.20 -0.15 -19.62
CA ASP A 38 -17.24 -1.09 -19.21
C ASP A 38 -17.07 -1.52 -17.76
N ALA A 39 -15.84 -1.84 -17.36
CA ALA A 39 -15.52 -2.22 -15.97
C ALA A 39 -15.81 -1.08 -14.98
N VAL A 40 -15.41 0.15 -15.30
CA VAL A 40 -15.68 1.34 -14.47
C VAL A 40 -17.18 1.64 -14.42
N THR A 41 -17.88 1.57 -15.56
CA THR A 41 -19.33 1.80 -15.64
C THR A 41 -20.08 0.81 -14.76
N LYS A 42 -19.76 -0.49 -14.88
CA LYS A 42 -20.38 -1.53 -14.05
C LYS A 42 -20.15 -1.28 -12.56
N ARG A 43 -18.92 -0.97 -12.16
CA ARG A 43 -18.58 -0.67 -10.77
C ARG A 43 -19.37 0.53 -10.22
N LEU A 44 -19.44 1.63 -10.98
CA LEU A 44 -20.19 2.82 -10.57
C LEU A 44 -21.69 2.52 -10.43
N GLN A 45 -22.26 1.72 -11.34
CA GLN A 45 -23.64 1.27 -11.26
C GLN A 45 -23.91 0.40 -10.02
N GLU A 46 -23.02 -0.53 -9.71
CA GLU A 46 -23.11 -1.38 -8.50
C GLU A 46 -23.05 -0.52 -7.22
N GLN A 47 -22.25 0.54 -7.23
CA GLN A 47 -22.16 1.51 -6.14
C GLN A 47 -23.30 2.53 -6.12
N LYS A 48 -24.23 2.48 -7.10
CA LYS A 48 -25.35 3.43 -7.27
C LYS A 48 -24.88 4.88 -7.42
N VAL A 49 -23.70 5.09 -7.97
CA VAL A 49 -23.17 6.42 -8.33
C VAL A 49 -23.70 6.78 -9.71
N GLU A 50 -24.19 8.00 -9.88
CA GLU A 50 -24.64 8.50 -11.18
C GLU A 50 -23.45 8.59 -12.14
N LEU A 51 -23.65 8.07 -13.36
CA LEU A 51 -22.60 8.03 -14.37
C LEU A 51 -22.34 9.44 -14.97
N PRO A 52 -21.09 9.86 -15.09
CA PRO A 52 -20.76 11.06 -15.86
C PRO A 52 -21.12 10.86 -17.32
N SER A 53 -21.10 11.94 -18.14
CA SER A 53 -21.25 11.80 -19.57
C SER A 53 -20.21 10.84 -20.15
N GLN A 54 -20.57 10.10 -21.19
CA GLN A 54 -19.66 9.13 -21.82
C GLN A 54 -18.34 9.78 -22.28
N SER A 55 -18.38 11.04 -22.72
CA SER A 55 -17.17 11.76 -23.13
C SER A 55 -16.21 12.01 -21.96
N VAL A 56 -16.75 12.40 -20.81
CA VAL A 56 -15.96 12.63 -19.59
C VAL A 56 -15.38 11.31 -19.07
N LEU A 57 -16.20 10.27 -18.98
CA LEU A 57 -15.72 8.96 -18.54
C LEU A 57 -14.61 8.43 -19.46
N LYS A 58 -14.82 8.56 -20.77
CA LYS A 58 -13.85 8.16 -21.78
C LYS A 58 -12.51 8.89 -21.59
N GLN A 59 -12.55 10.21 -21.38
CA GLN A 59 -11.36 11.01 -21.17
C GLN A 59 -10.60 10.55 -19.90
N GLN A 60 -11.31 10.39 -18.79
CA GLN A 60 -10.72 10.00 -17.52
C GLN A 60 -10.09 8.59 -17.58
N VAL A 61 -10.79 7.64 -18.21
CA VAL A 61 -10.26 6.28 -18.37
C VAL A 61 -9.05 6.27 -19.32
N LEU A 62 -9.10 7.07 -20.40
CA LEU A 62 -7.97 7.19 -21.31
C LEU A 62 -6.74 7.78 -20.62
N ASP A 63 -6.90 8.87 -19.87
CA ASP A 63 -5.81 9.51 -19.14
C ASP A 63 -5.16 8.53 -18.15
N ARG A 64 -5.97 7.72 -17.45
CA ARG A 64 -5.48 6.66 -16.58
C ARG A 64 -4.69 5.59 -17.33
N LEU A 65 -5.18 5.12 -18.48
CA LEU A 65 -4.48 4.13 -19.31
C LEU A 65 -3.16 4.68 -19.86
N ILE A 66 -3.14 5.96 -20.27
CA ILE A 66 -1.90 6.64 -20.70
C ILE A 66 -0.87 6.65 -19.59
N VAL A 67 -1.25 7.04 -18.37
CA VAL A 67 -0.34 7.04 -17.20
C VAL A 67 0.16 5.62 -16.89
N GLN A 68 -0.71 4.62 -16.91
CA GLN A 68 -0.32 3.22 -16.70
C GLN A 68 0.65 2.70 -17.78
N GLU A 69 0.49 3.15 -19.02
CA GLU A 69 1.42 2.79 -20.10
C GLU A 69 2.79 3.45 -19.90
N ILE A 70 2.82 4.72 -19.48
CA ILE A 70 4.06 5.44 -19.14
C ILE A 70 4.79 4.73 -17.99
N GLU A 71 4.08 4.36 -16.92
CA GLU A 71 4.64 3.60 -15.81
C GLU A 71 5.21 2.24 -16.26
N ALA A 72 4.46 1.51 -17.13
CA ALA A 72 4.89 0.22 -17.64
C ALA A 72 6.17 0.34 -18.49
N GLN A 73 6.27 1.36 -19.34
CA GLN A 73 7.48 1.66 -20.12
C GLN A 73 8.64 2.05 -19.20
N HIS A 74 8.39 2.83 -18.16
CA HIS A 74 9.40 3.18 -17.18
C HIS A 74 9.91 1.93 -16.44
N ALA A 75 9.01 1.04 -15.99
CA ALA A 75 9.37 -0.23 -15.38
C ALA A 75 10.26 -1.06 -16.30
N LYS A 76 9.89 -1.19 -17.57
CA LYS A 76 10.69 -1.90 -18.58
C LYS A 76 12.08 -1.28 -18.78
N ARG A 77 12.17 0.06 -18.87
CA ARG A 77 13.42 0.81 -19.04
C ARG A 77 14.39 0.59 -17.88
N VAL A 78 13.87 0.48 -16.65
CA VAL A 78 14.71 0.22 -15.45
C VAL A 78 14.90 -1.26 -15.16
N GLY A 79 14.48 -2.15 -16.07
CA GLY A 79 14.66 -3.60 -15.96
C GLY A 79 13.81 -4.26 -14.89
N LEU A 80 12.70 -3.63 -14.47
CA LEU A 80 11.81 -4.20 -13.47
C LEU A 80 10.86 -5.18 -14.12
N THR A 81 10.91 -6.44 -13.68
CA THR A 81 10.02 -7.51 -14.14
C THR A 81 9.54 -8.33 -12.96
N VAL A 82 8.28 -8.74 -12.98
CA VAL A 82 7.69 -9.68 -12.01
C VAL A 82 7.86 -11.10 -12.53
N SER A 83 8.58 -11.94 -11.80
CA SER A 83 8.78 -13.35 -12.16
C SER A 83 7.48 -14.16 -12.05
N ASP A 84 7.45 -15.33 -12.71
CA ASP A 84 6.31 -16.23 -12.58
C ASP A 84 6.10 -16.74 -11.15
N GLU A 85 7.17 -16.89 -10.38
CA GLU A 85 7.11 -17.28 -8.97
C GLU A 85 6.44 -16.20 -8.11
N GLN A 86 6.85 -14.94 -8.30
CA GLN A 86 6.22 -13.80 -7.61
C GLN A 86 4.73 -13.66 -7.98
N LEU A 87 4.41 -13.79 -9.27
CA LEU A 87 3.02 -13.75 -9.72
C LEU A 87 2.20 -14.90 -9.13
N ASN A 88 2.74 -16.12 -9.15
CA ASN A 88 2.05 -17.28 -8.58
C ASN A 88 1.82 -17.13 -7.07
N SER A 89 2.82 -16.60 -6.34
CA SER A 89 2.67 -16.32 -4.90
C SER A 89 1.55 -15.31 -4.63
N ALA A 90 1.47 -14.23 -5.41
CA ALA A 90 0.40 -13.24 -5.28
C ALA A 90 -0.99 -13.84 -5.62
N LEU A 91 -1.07 -14.63 -6.69
CA LEU A 91 -2.32 -15.30 -7.05
C LEU A 91 -2.76 -16.33 -6.00
N GLN A 92 -1.81 -17.03 -5.39
CA GLN A 92 -2.07 -17.96 -4.29
C GLN A 92 -2.60 -17.23 -3.05
N GLU A 93 -2.05 -16.06 -2.74
CA GLU A 93 -2.55 -15.24 -1.64
C GLU A 93 -3.98 -14.75 -1.90
N ILE A 94 -4.28 -14.30 -3.13
CA ILE A 94 -5.64 -13.91 -3.53
C ILE A 94 -6.60 -15.09 -3.40
N ALA A 95 -6.23 -16.27 -3.89
CA ALA A 95 -7.05 -17.48 -3.77
C ALA A 95 -7.32 -17.83 -2.30
N SER A 96 -6.28 -17.77 -1.45
CA SER A 96 -6.40 -18.04 -0.02
C SER A 96 -7.32 -17.04 0.71
N ARG A 97 -7.22 -15.75 0.42
CA ARG A 97 -8.12 -14.72 0.96
C ARG A 97 -9.58 -14.95 0.58
N ASN A 98 -9.83 -15.47 -0.63
CA ASN A 98 -11.14 -15.80 -1.11
C ASN A 98 -11.58 -17.23 -0.73
N LYS A 99 -10.76 -17.97 0.05
CA LYS A 99 -11.02 -19.36 0.46
C LYS A 99 -11.21 -20.31 -0.72
N ILE A 100 -10.50 -20.06 -1.82
CA ILE A 100 -10.50 -20.88 -3.04
C ILE A 100 -9.15 -21.61 -3.10
N PRO A 101 -9.12 -22.94 -3.29
CA PRO A 101 -7.90 -23.67 -3.62
C PRO A 101 -7.24 -23.09 -4.89
N PHE A 102 -5.91 -22.93 -4.87
CA PHE A 102 -5.20 -22.26 -5.96
C PHE A 102 -5.42 -22.93 -7.33
N ASP A 103 -5.48 -24.26 -7.37
CA ASP A 103 -5.78 -25.06 -8.56
C ASP A 103 -7.20 -24.84 -9.12
N GLN A 104 -8.12 -24.37 -8.30
CA GLN A 104 -9.50 -24.05 -8.70
C GLN A 104 -9.68 -22.58 -9.12
N LEU A 105 -8.67 -21.72 -8.92
CA LEU A 105 -8.77 -20.32 -9.28
C LEU A 105 -9.13 -20.09 -10.76
N PRO A 106 -8.56 -20.83 -11.75
CA PRO A 106 -8.96 -20.68 -13.15
C PRO A 106 -10.46 -20.98 -13.38
N THR A 107 -10.98 -22.01 -12.75
CA THR A 107 -12.39 -22.41 -12.87
C THR A 107 -13.32 -21.39 -12.23
N ALA A 108 -12.93 -20.85 -11.06
CA ALA A 108 -13.70 -19.82 -10.38
C ALA A 108 -13.77 -18.51 -11.18
N LEU A 109 -12.69 -18.12 -11.83
CA LEU A 109 -12.65 -16.93 -12.72
C LEU A 109 -13.49 -17.16 -13.99
N ALA A 110 -13.38 -18.35 -14.61
CA ALA A 110 -14.18 -18.70 -15.78
C ALA A 110 -15.69 -18.67 -15.49
N ALA A 111 -16.12 -19.11 -14.30
CA ALA A 111 -17.50 -19.01 -13.86
C ALA A 111 -18.02 -17.55 -13.75
N GLN A 112 -17.12 -16.58 -13.61
CA GLN A 112 -17.40 -15.14 -13.61
C GLN A 112 -17.20 -14.49 -14.99
N GLY A 113 -16.90 -15.29 -16.03
CA GLY A 113 -16.64 -14.80 -17.37
C GLY A 113 -15.26 -14.18 -17.56
N VAL A 114 -14.32 -14.44 -16.65
CA VAL A 114 -12.95 -13.87 -16.69
C VAL A 114 -11.99 -14.91 -17.25
N ASP A 115 -11.28 -14.57 -18.32
CA ASP A 115 -10.20 -15.41 -18.88
C ASP A 115 -8.98 -15.42 -17.94
N TYR A 116 -8.55 -16.60 -17.54
CA TYR A 116 -7.45 -16.76 -16.59
C TYR A 116 -6.12 -16.22 -17.10
N LYS A 117 -5.83 -16.34 -18.41
CA LYS A 117 -4.58 -15.82 -19.00
C LYS A 117 -4.57 -14.30 -18.98
N GLN A 118 -5.67 -13.67 -19.37
CA GLN A 118 -5.80 -12.21 -19.30
C GLN A 118 -5.72 -11.72 -17.85
N TYR A 119 -6.34 -12.42 -16.91
CA TYR A 119 -6.26 -12.10 -15.48
C TYR A 119 -4.82 -12.17 -14.96
N ARG A 120 -4.06 -13.22 -15.34
CA ARG A 120 -2.64 -13.33 -14.97
C ARG A 120 -1.82 -12.15 -15.49
N GLU A 121 -1.99 -11.77 -16.74
CA GLU A 121 -1.24 -10.66 -17.34
C GLU A 121 -1.63 -9.30 -16.73
N SER A 122 -2.92 -9.08 -16.45
CA SER A 122 -3.35 -7.88 -15.74
C SER A 122 -2.75 -7.80 -14.33
N MET A 123 -2.73 -8.91 -13.62
CA MET A 123 -2.13 -9.02 -12.29
C MET A 123 -0.62 -8.81 -12.31
N ARG A 124 0.07 -9.35 -13.32
CA ARG A 124 1.51 -9.10 -13.55
C ARG A 124 1.77 -7.60 -13.77
N LYS A 125 0.96 -6.95 -14.61
CA LYS A 125 1.05 -5.51 -14.86
C LYS A 125 0.86 -4.73 -13.55
N GLU A 126 -0.18 -5.04 -12.79
CA GLU A 126 -0.46 -4.39 -11.50
C GLU A 126 0.67 -4.56 -10.49
N LEU A 127 1.18 -5.78 -10.32
CA LEU A 127 2.33 -6.06 -9.45
C LEU A 127 3.58 -5.30 -9.89
N THR A 128 3.81 -5.21 -11.21
CA THR A 128 4.95 -4.47 -11.76
C THR A 128 4.84 -2.98 -11.42
N LEU A 129 3.67 -2.37 -11.62
CA LEU A 129 3.44 -0.96 -11.30
C LEU A 129 3.55 -0.70 -9.79
N ASN A 130 2.99 -1.57 -8.95
CA ASN A 130 3.10 -1.45 -7.50
C ASN A 130 4.56 -1.57 -7.03
N THR A 131 5.32 -2.52 -7.60
CA THR A 131 6.74 -2.68 -7.28
C THR A 131 7.56 -1.47 -7.75
N LEU A 132 7.22 -0.89 -8.91
CA LEU A 132 7.85 0.32 -9.42
C LEU A 132 7.63 1.50 -8.45
N ARG A 133 6.37 1.76 -8.06
CA ARG A 133 6.02 2.82 -7.11
C ARG A 133 6.71 2.60 -5.75
N GLN A 134 6.73 1.36 -5.28
CA GLN A 134 7.44 1.00 -4.04
C GLN A 134 8.92 1.36 -4.14
N ARG A 135 9.57 1.06 -5.27
CA ARG A 135 10.99 1.31 -5.49
C ARG A 135 11.30 2.79 -5.70
N ASP A 136 10.57 3.46 -6.59
CA ASP A 136 10.92 4.79 -7.10
C ASP A 136 10.36 5.93 -6.23
N VAL A 137 9.34 5.63 -5.42
CA VAL A 137 8.69 6.62 -4.54
C VAL A 137 8.78 6.20 -3.08
N ILE A 138 8.10 5.12 -2.70
CA ILE A 138 7.82 4.79 -1.30
C ILE A 138 9.09 4.45 -0.51
N SER A 139 10.07 3.79 -1.16
CA SER A 139 11.35 3.44 -0.53
C SER A 139 12.22 4.66 -0.22
N HIS A 140 11.99 5.79 -0.89
CA HIS A 140 12.72 7.05 -0.69
C HIS A 140 12.06 7.98 0.33
N ILE A 141 10.85 7.63 0.79
CA ILE A 141 10.17 8.42 1.81
C ILE A 141 10.88 8.25 3.14
N ASN A 142 11.45 9.33 3.61
CA ASN A 142 12.07 9.41 4.92
C ASN A 142 11.20 10.24 5.88
N VAL A 143 11.04 9.76 7.09
CA VAL A 143 10.37 10.48 8.18
C VAL A 143 11.44 10.86 9.19
N SER A 144 11.73 12.13 9.32
CA SER A 144 12.71 12.62 10.28
C SER A 144 12.15 12.58 11.72
N PRO A 145 13.02 12.44 12.74
CA PRO A 145 12.60 12.54 14.13
C PRO A 145 11.86 13.87 14.44
N HIS A 146 12.27 14.96 13.83
CA HIS A 146 11.65 16.25 14.02
C HIS A 146 10.21 16.31 13.47
N GLU A 147 9.96 15.75 12.29
CA GLU A 147 8.62 15.63 11.74
C GLU A 147 7.72 14.77 12.63
N LEU A 148 8.27 13.68 13.16
CA LEU A 148 7.53 12.81 14.07
C LEU A 148 7.14 13.55 15.36
N GLU A 149 8.07 14.28 15.97
CA GLU A 149 7.78 15.06 17.19
C GLU A 149 6.79 16.20 16.94
N GLN A 150 6.94 16.94 15.83
CA GLN A 150 5.97 17.95 15.44
C GLN A 150 4.58 17.37 15.22
N PHE A 151 4.50 16.23 14.55
CA PHE A 151 3.26 15.53 14.29
C PHE A 151 2.61 15.07 15.61
N LEU A 152 3.37 14.47 16.53
CA LEU A 152 2.91 14.06 17.86
C LEU A 152 2.46 15.25 18.71
N ALA A 153 3.17 16.37 18.67
CA ALA A 153 2.79 17.58 19.39
C ALA A 153 1.44 18.15 18.89
N ARG A 154 1.19 18.09 17.58
CA ARG A 154 -0.10 18.47 16.99
C ARG A 154 -1.23 17.50 17.38
N GLN A 155 -0.92 16.22 17.57
CA GLN A 155 -1.88 15.22 18.05
C GLN A 155 -2.34 15.43 19.49
N GLN A 156 -1.59 16.12 20.31
CA GLN A 156 -2.02 16.45 21.67
C GLN A 156 -3.21 17.43 21.69
N SER A 157 -3.49 18.11 20.57
CA SER A 157 -4.78 18.77 20.38
C SER A 157 -5.85 17.71 20.05
N SER A 158 -7.03 17.77 20.69
CA SER A 158 -8.08 16.75 20.62
C SER A 158 -8.53 16.32 19.20
N ALA A 159 -8.23 17.12 18.19
CA ALA A 159 -8.66 16.89 16.81
C ALA A 159 -7.80 15.84 16.05
N ALA A 160 -6.60 15.55 16.50
CA ALA A 160 -5.73 14.60 15.81
C ALA A 160 -6.10 13.13 16.06
N ASN A 161 -6.82 12.88 17.15
CA ASN A 161 -7.35 11.56 17.50
C ASN A 161 -8.69 11.25 16.86
N ASP A 162 -9.30 12.24 16.24
CA ASP A 162 -10.54 12.07 15.52
C ASP A 162 -10.34 11.32 14.21
N GLU A 163 -11.33 10.58 13.80
CA GLU A 163 -11.42 9.99 12.49
C GLU A 163 -12.32 10.84 11.60
N PHE A 164 -11.86 11.07 10.39
CA PHE A 164 -12.53 11.89 9.39
C PHE A 164 -12.88 11.04 8.18
N ASN A 165 -14.11 11.11 7.73
CA ASN A 165 -14.50 10.60 6.42
C ASN A 165 -14.40 11.73 5.41
N VAL A 166 -13.49 11.60 4.45
CA VAL A 166 -13.09 12.71 3.57
C VAL A 166 -13.23 12.31 2.10
N SER A 167 -13.63 13.27 1.28
CA SER A 167 -13.54 13.20 -0.18
C SER A 167 -12.70 14.35 -0.71
N HIS A 168 -12.01 14.12 -1.83
CA HIS A 168 -10.97 15.01 -2.34
C HIS A 168 -11.02 15.14 -3.88
N ILE A 169 -10.88 16.36 -4.38
CA ILE A 169 -10.67 16.67 -5.80
C ILE A 169 -9.30 17.32 -5.95
N LEU A 170 -8.48 16.81 -6.88
CA LEU A 170 -7.23 17.41 -7.30
C LEU A 170 -7.38 17.95 -8.72
N LEU A 171 -7.00 19.20 -8.92
CA LEU A 171 -6.78 19.78 -10.24
C LEU A 171 -5.27 19.99 -10.41
N SER A 172 -4.63 19.09 -11.14
CA SER A 172 -3.18 19.13 -11.35
C SER A 172 -2.75 20.38 -12.09
N LEU A 173 -1.58 20.89 -11.74
CA LEU A 173 -0.94 22.02 -12.40
C LEU A 173 0.45 21.57 -12.90
N PRO A 174 0.78 21.76 -14.19
CA PRO A 174 2.12 21.51 -14.72
C PRO A 174 3.21 22.25 -13.93
N GLU A 175 4.40 21.69 -13.81
CA GLU A 175 5.52 22.36 -13.11
C GLU A 175 5.87 23.73 -13.70
N ALA A 176 5.81 23.82 -15.04
CA ALA A 176 6.07 25.02 -15.81
C ALA A 176 4.77 25.70 -16.29
N ALA A 177 3.73 25.71 -15.46
CA ALA A 177 2.47 26.33 -15.82
C ALA A 177 2.62 27.82 -16.15
N THR A 178 2.03 28.24 -17.26
CA THR A 178 1.96 29.65 -17.63
C THR A 178 1.01 30.41 -16.69
N PRO A 179 1.15 31.75 -16.57
CA PRO A 179 0.21 32.54 -15.77
C PRO A 179 -1.25 32.36 -16.19
N GLN A 180 -1.50 32.18 -17.49
CA GLN A 180 -2.84 31.95 -18.03
C GLN A 180 -3.41 30.59 -17.58
N GLN A 181 -2.60 29.52 -17.65
CA GLN A 181 -3.01 28.19 -17.18
C GLN A 181 -3.29 28.20 -15.67
N LEU A 182 -2.46 28.91 -14.91
CA LEU A 182 -2.69 29.05 -13.46
C LEU A 182 -4.03 29.75 -13.18
N GLU A 183 -4.34 30.82 -13.92
CA GLU A 183 -5.60 31.56 -13.78
C GLU A 183 -6.80 30.66 -14.14
N GLU A 184 -6.75 29.95 -15.26
CA GLU A 184 -7.81 29.02 -15.71
C GLU A 184 -8.07 27.92 -14.66
N ILE A 185 -7.04 27.28 -14.14
CA ILE A 185 -7.18 26.23 -13.14
C ILE A 185 -7.68 26.81 -11.80
N THR A 186 -7.23 28.00 -11.43
CA THR A 186 -7.73 28.69 -10.23
C THR A 186 -9.22 28.95 -10.33
N HIS A 187 -9.70 29.50 -11.46
CA HIS A 187 -11.11 29.73 -11.69
C HIS A 187 -11.91 28.42 -11.69
N LYS A 188 -11.40 27.37 -12.34
CA LYS A 188 -12.03 26.04 -12.32
C LYS A 188 -12.14 25.50 -10.91
N ALA A 189 -11.10 25.62 -10.09
CA ALA A 189 -11.12 25.17 -8.70
C ALA A 189 -12.15 25.92 -7.85
N GLN A 190 -12.24 27.24 -8.03
CA GLN A 190 -13.22 28.09 -7.35
C GLN A 190 -14.65 27.74 -7.77
N ASP A 191 -14.90 27.54 -9.06
CA ASP A 191 -16.21 27.12 -9.57
C ASP A 191 -16.64 25.77 -8.96
N LEU A 192 -15.77 24.75 -9.01
CA LEU A 192 -16.06 23.42 -8.47
C LEU A 192 -16.35 23.48 -6.96
N ALA A 193 -15.56 24.22 -6.21
CA ALA A 193 -15.79 24.38 -4.76
C ALA A 193 -17.12 25.10 -4.49
N ALA A 194 -17.47 26.11 -5.28
CA ALA A 194 -18.73 26.82 -5.15
C ALA A 194 -19.94 25.93 -5.49
N ARG A 195 -19.86 25.13 -6.54
CA ARG A 195 -20.92 24.17 -6.94
C ARG A 195 -21.11 23.10 -5.88
N ALA A 196 -20.03 22.50 -5.42
CA ALA A 196 -20.07 21.51 -4.35
C ALA A 196 -20.65 22.07 -3.04
N SER A 197 -20.29 23.32 -2.68
CA SER A 197 -20.84 24.01 -1.50
C SER A 197 -22.33 24.34 -1.61
N LYS A 198 -22.84 24.45 -2.84
CA LYS A 198 -24.28 24.65 -3.12
C LYS A 198 -25.07 23.34 -3.16
N GLY A 199 -24.43 22.20 -2.91
CA GLY A 199 -25.07 20.89 -2.81
C GLY A 199 -25.02 20.03 -4.08
N GLU A 200 -24.28 20.44 -5.10
CA GLU A 200 -24.00 19.54 -6.22
C GLU A 200 -23.18 18.33 -5.74
N ASP A 201 -23.42 17.16 -6.35
CA ASP A 201 -22.79 15.93 -5.90
C ASP A 201 -21.25 15.97 -6.04
N PHE A 202 -20.58 15.93 -4.90
CA PHE A 202 -19.12 16.02 -4.86
C PHE A 202 -18.44 14.85 -5.58
N GLY A 203 -19.02 13.65 -5.46
CA GLY A 203 -18.49 12.46 -6.12
C GLY A 203 -18.54 12.59 -7.64
N GLN A 204 -19.63 13.12 -8.18
CA GLN A 204 -19.74 13.39 -9.61
C GLN A 204 -18.79 14.48 -10.09
N LEU A 205 -18.63 15.54 -9.30
CA LEU A 205 -17.65 16.58 -9.60
C LEU A 205 -16.22 16.01 -9.61
N ALA A 206 -15.91 15.10 -8.68
CA ALA A 206 -14.63 14.42 -8.62
C ALA A 206 -14.40 13.51 -9.84
N ILE A 207 -15.37 12.65 -10.17
CA ILE A 207 -15.30 11.77 -11.34
C ILE A 207 -15.09 12.57 -12.63
N ALA A 208 -15.76 13.72 -12.75
CA ALA A 208 -15.71 14.53 -13.96
C ALA A 208 -14.45 15.39 -14.09
N ASN A 209 -13.80 15.77 -12.99
CA ASN A 209 -12.80 16.82 -13.02
C ASN A 209 -11.49 16.52 -12.30
N SER A 210 -11.48 15.53 -11.40
CA SER A 210 -10.30 15.28 -10.56
C SER A 210 -9.21 14.53 -11.32
N ASN A 211 -7.97 14.93 -11.07
CA ASN A 211 -6.78 14.20 -11.53
C ASN A 211 -6.22 13.27 -10.43
N SER A 212 -6.89 13.17 -9.26
CA SER A 212 -6.43 12.28 -8.19
C SER A 212 -6.63 10.81 -8.56
N GLN A 213 -5.88 9.91 -7.90
CA GLN A 213 -6.04 8.45 -8.08
C GLN A 213 -7.44 7.96 -7.70
N THR A 214 -8.11 8.66 -6.78
CA THR A 214 -9.47 8.34 -6.31
C THR A 214 -10.56 9.03 -7.14
N ALA A 215 -10.22 9.71 -8.23
CA ALA A 215 -11.19 10.44 -9.07
C ALA A 215 -12.39 9.58 -9.46
N LEU A 216 -12.13 8.39 -10.02
CA LEU A 216 -13.16 7.45 -10.46
C LEU A 216 -13.90 6.73 -9.32
N ASP A 217 -13.45 6.93 -8.08
CA ASP A 217 -14.13 6.49 -6.87
C ASP A 217 -14.89 7.67 -6.18
N GLY A 218 -15.20 8.72 -6.94
CA GLY A 218 -15.87 9.92 -6.43
C GLY A 218 -14.99 10.76 -5.50
N GLY A 219 -13.67 10.63 -5.62
CA GLY A 219 -12.71 11.33 -4.78
C GLY A 219 -12.66 10.82 -3.33
N GLN A 220 -13.28 9.67 -3.02
CA GLN A 220 -13.39 9.17 -1.64
C GLN A 220 -12.04 8.67 -1.12
N LEU A 221 -11.60 9.23 0.02
CA LEU A 221 -10.48 8.73 0.81
C LEU A 221 -10.96 7.78 1.92
N GLY A 222 -12.28 7.77 2.20
CA GLY A 222 -12.92 7.00 3.26
C GLY A 222 -12.61 7.53 4.65
N TRP A 223 -12.78 6.66 5.67
CA TRP A 223 -12.45 6.96 7.06
C TRP A 223 -10.94 6.94 7.25
N ARG A 224 -10.39 8.08 7.65
CA ARG A 224 -8.97 8.26 7.98
C ARG A 224 -8.85 8.91 9.34
N LYS A 225 -7.92 8.41 10.15
CA LYS A 225 -7.50 9.16 11.35
C LYS A 225 -6.89 10.48 10.90
N GLY A 226 -7.07 11.54 11.68
CA GLY A 226 -6.44 12.83 11.37
C GLY A 226 -4.95 12.70 11.04
N THR A 227 -4.30 11.74 11.69
CA THR A 227 -2.89 11.37 11.52
C THR A 227 -2.55 10.71 10.19
N GLN A 228 -3.53 10.22 9.45
CA GLN A 228 -3.36 9.55 8.14
C GLN A 228 -3.69 10.49 6.97
N LEU A 229 -4.14 11.71 7.28
CA LEU A 229 -4.43 12.71 6.27
C LEU A 229 -3.18 13.56 5.97
N PRO A 230 -2.95 13.97 4.71
CA PRO A 230 -2.00 15.03 4.40
C PRO A 230 -2.21 16.23 5.28
N GLN A 231 -1.12 16.89 5.70
CA GLN A 231 -1.20 17.98 6.70
C GLN A 231 -2.17 19.08 6.28
N PHE A 232 -2.16 19.49 5.02
CA PHE A 232 -3.07 20.52 4.52
C PHE A 232 -4.54 20.11 4.60
N ILE A 233 -4.85 18.80 4.40
CA ILE A 233 -6.20 18.27 4.55
C ILE A 233 -6.59 18.27 6.04
N LEU A 234 -5.71 17.82 6.91
CA LEU A 234 -5.96 17.81 8.36
C LEU A 234 -6.25 19.22 8.88
N ASP A 235 -5.45 20.20 8.49
CA ASP A 235 -5.63 21.61 8.87
C ASP A 235 -7.01 22.15 8.43
N LEU A 236 -7.49 21.72 7.26
CA LEU A 236 -8.81 22.06 6.77
C LEU A 236 -9.93 21.37 7.57
N VAL A 237 -9.90 20.02 7.63
CA VAL A 237 -11.02 19.24 8.19
C VAL A 237 -11.20 19.45 9.69
N THR A 238 -10.13 19.85 10.40
CA THR A 238 -10.23 20.19 11.82
C THR A 238 -11.07 21.45 12.09
N GLN A 239 -11.11 22.37 11.12
CA GLN A 239 -11.88 23.62 11.20
C GLN A 239 -13.26 23.51 10.51
N MET A 240 -13.49 22.42 9.74
CA MET A 240 -14.70 22.23 8.96
C MET A 240 -15.82 21.57 9.79
N LYS A 241 -17.05 21.84 9.40
CA LYS A 241 -18.23 21.11 9.89
C LYS A 241 -18.48 19.89 9.00
N PRO A 242 -18.94 18.75 9.56
CA PRO A 242 -19.41 17.64 8.74
C PRO A 242 -20.39 18.10 7.65
N GLY A 243 -20.23 17.57 6.45
CA GLY A 243 -20.99 17.94 5.25
C GLY A 243 -20.45 19.15 4.48
N SER A 244 -19.51 19.94 5.03
CA SER A 244 -18.99 21.12 4.35
C SER A 244 -17.87 20.82 3.35
N VAL A 245 -17.66 21.77 2.42
CA VAL A 245 -16.61 21.73 1.38
C VAL A 245 -15.64 22.88 1.62
N SER A 246 -14.34 22.63 1.45
CA SER A 246 -13.28 23.65 1.61
C SER A 246 -13.25 24.65 0.45
N ALA A 247 -12.66 25.81 0.67
CA ALA A 247 -12.09 26.59 -0.42
C ALA A 247 -10.95 25.81 -1.10
N PRO A 248 -10.62 26.09 -2.37
CA PRO A 248 -9.49 25.48 -3.02
C PRO A 248 -8.17 25.82 -2.32
N VAL A 249 -7.35 24.81 -2.05
CA VAL A 249 -6.01 24.97 -1.47
C VAL A 249 -4.97 24.60 -2.51
N ARG A 250 -3.97 25.46 -2.69
CA ARG A 250 -2.86 25.26 -3.63
C ARG A 250 -1.72 24.51 -2.93
N THR A 251 -1.24 23.46 -3.57
CA THR A 251 -0.01 22.73 -3.22
C THR A 251 0.91 22.63 -4.45
N PRO A 252 2.11 22.05 -4.32
CA PRO A 252 2.95 21.76 -5.48
C PRO A 252 2.30 20.87 -6.54
N SER A 253 1.40 19.94 -6.15
CA SER A 253 0.70 19.05 -7.08
C SER A 253 -0.48 19.73 -7.83
N GLY A 254 -0.97 20.87 -7.35
CA GLY A 254 -2.09 21.59 -7.96
C GLY A 254 -3.04 22.20 -6.94
N PHE A 255 -4.32 22.31 -7.31
CA PHE A 255 -5.38 22.79 -6.44
C PHE A 255 -6.21 21.63 -5.88
N HIS A 256 -6.43 21.66 -4.57
CA HIS A 256 -7.18 20.64 -3.84
C HIS A 256 -8.48 21.24 -3.29
N ILE A 257 -9.57 20.49 -3.43
CA ILE A 257 -10.88 20.80 -2.83
C ILE A 257 -11.24 19.59 -1.97
N VAL A 258 -11.57 19.83 -0.71
CA VAL A 258 -11.83 18.78 0.28
C VAL A 258 -13.27 18.90 0.77
N LYS A 259 -13.97 17.76 0.87
CA LYS A 259 -15.26 17.66 1.56
C LYS A 259 -15.09 16.82 2.80
N LEU A 260 -15.47 17.35 3.94
CA LEU A 260 -15.61 16.57 5.18
C LEU A 260 -17.02 15.95 5.19
N ASN A 261 -17.08 14.64 4.96
CA ASN A 261 -18.37 13.93 5.00
C ASN A 261 -18.84 13.75 6.44
N GLU A 262 -17.99 13.19 7.29
CA GLU A 262 -18.28 12.89 8.69
C GLU A 262 -17.03 13.03 9.57
N ARG A 263 -17.23 13.17 10.90
CA ARG A 263 -16.17 13.20 11.91
C ARG A 263 -16.63 12.40 13.13
N ARG A 264 -15.72 11.59 13.70
CA ARG A 264 -15.95 10.88 14.98
C ARG A 264 -14.68 10.93 15.83
N SER A 265 -14.82 10.94 17.16
CA SER A 265 -13.69 11.01 18.10
C SER A 265 -13.47 9.69 18.85
N GLY A 266 -12.24 9.36 19.23
CA GLY A 266 -11.95 8.21 20.07
C GLY A 266 -10.45 7.94 20.32
N GLU A 267 -10.05 7.96 21.60
CA GLU A 267 -8.80 7.35 22.08
C GLU A 267 -9.10 6.24 23.08
N ALA A 268 -8.39 5.12 22.93
CA ALA A 268 -8.35 4.06 23.95
C ALA A 268 -6.90 3.83 24.37
N GLN A 269 -6.65 3.69 25.67
CA GLN A 269 -5.35 3.24 26.18
C GLN A 269 -5.03 1.85 25.64
N VAL A 270 -3.76 1.62 25.30
CA VAL A 270 -3.25 0.34 24.82
C VAL A 270 -2.39 -0.27 25.91
N ILE A 271 -3.01 -1.10 26.72
CA ILE A 271 -2.33 -1.85 27.77
C ILE A 271 -1.99 -3.23 27.24
N ILE A 272 -0.72 -3.61 27.28
CA ILE A 272 -0.24 -4.93 26.86
C ILE A 272 0.47 -5.63 27.99
N ASN A 273 0.45 -6.97 27.96
CA ASN A 273 1.32 -7.77 28.81
C ASN A 273 2.63 -7.97 28.05
N GLN A 274 3.73 -7.55 28.66
CA GLN A 274 5.07 -7.82 28.16
C GLN A 274 5.71 -8.94 28.97
N ILE A 275 6.55 -9.70 28.28
CA ILE A 275 7.37 -10.74 28.84
C ILE A 275 8.85 -10.37 28.68
N HIS A 276 9.66 -10.76 29.64
CA HIS A 276 11.12 -10.68 29.57
C HIS A 276 11.66 -12.11 29.51
N VAL A 277 12.35 -12.43 28.46
CA VAL A 277 12.87 -13.77 28.19
C VAL A 277 14.32 -13.72 27.76
N ARG A 278 15.04 -14.81 27.99
CA ARG A 278 16.36 -15.07 27.42
C ARG A 278 16.39 -16.45 26.78
N HIS A 279 17.20 -16.61 25.72
CA HIS A 279 17.24 -17.87 24.99
C HIS A 279 18.64 -18.34 24.61
N ILE A 280 18.74 -19.62 24.26
CA ILE A 280 19.90 -20.21 23.59
C ILE A 280 19.38 -20.81 22.28
N LEU A 281 19.94 -20.35 21.17
CA LEU A 281 19.67 -20.87 19.83
C LEU A 281 20.80 -21.79 19.40
N MET A 282 20.49 -22.98 18.91
CA MET A 282 21.43 -23.85 18.21
C MET A 282 20.90 -24.20 16.81
N LYS A 283 21.80 -24.19 15.81
CA LYS A 283 21.46 -24.52 14.41
C LYS A 283 21.97 -25.91 14.08
N THR A 284 21.27 -26.64 13.25
CA THR A 284 21.75 -27.86 12.62
C THR A 284 22.85 -27.55 11.62
N ASN A 285 23.78 -28.47 11.46
CA ASN A 285 24.84 -28.43 10.46
C ASN A 285 25.16 -29.85 9.94
N GLU A 286 26.19 -30.01 9.14
CA GLU A 286 26.57 -31.33 8.57
C GLU A 286 26.97 -32.36 9.62
N LEU A 287 27.40 -31.94 10.80
CA LEU A 287 27.84 -32.80 11.90
C LEU A 287 26.76 -33.00 12.99
N ASP A 288 25.87 -32.01 13.12
CA ASP A 288 24.85 -31.96 14.18
C ASP A 288 23.46 -31.94 13.51
N ASP A 289 22.83 -33.09 13.52
CA ASP A 289 21.44 -33.24 13.08
C ASP A 289 20.45 -32.72 14.14
N ASP A 290 19.16 -32.73 13.80
CA ASP A 290 18.09 -32.25 14.66
C ASP A 290 18.08 -32.92 16.05
N GLU A 291 18.30 -34.23 16.09
CA GLU A 291 18.28 -35.00 17.37
C GLU A 291 19.52 -34.69 18.23
N THR A 292 20.68 -34.57 17.58
CA THR A 292 21.93 -34.18 18.27
C THR A 292 21.83 -32.78 18.87
N VAL A 293 21.31 -31.82 18.12
CA VAL A 293 21.10 -30.44 18.61
C VAL A 293 20.08 -30.39 19.74
N ARG A 294 18.98 -31.10 19.62
CA ARG A 294 17.98 -31.24 20.69
C ARG A 294 18.59 -31.80 21.99
N GLN A 295 19.40 -32.86 21.88
CA GLN A 295 20.06 -33.47 23.02
C GLN A 295 21.11 -32.54 23.65
N LYS A 296 21.86 -31.76 22.85
CA LYS A 296 22.79 -30.73 23.33
C LYS A 296 22.07 -29.69 24.17
N LEU A 297 20.93 -29.17 23.67
CA LEU A 297 20.12 -28.21 24.40
C LEU A 297 19.49 -28.79 25.66
N SER A 298 19.02 -30.04 25.62
CA SER A 298 18.55 -30.73 26.84
C SER A 298 19.64 -30.81 27.91
N LYS A 299 20.89 -31.12 27.52
CA LYS A 299 22.02 -31.14 28.45
C LYS A 299 22.34 -29.75 29.01
N LEU A 300 22.28 -28.70 28.19
CA LEU A 300 22.44 -27.33 28.67
C LEU A 300 21.34 -26.95 29.66
N ARG A 301 20.09 -27.28 29.32
CA ARG A 301 18.96 -27.08 30.24
C ARG A 301 19.16 -27.77 31.57
N ASP A 302 19.61 -29.05 31.60
CA ASP A 302 19.88 -29.79 32.84
C ASP A 302 20.99 -29.15 33.67
N ARG A 303 22.02 -28.59 33.01
CA ARG A 303 23.10 -27.85 33.69
C ARG A 303 22.56 -26.58 34.34
N ILE A 304 21.72 -25.83 33.63
CA ILE A 304 21.09 -24.62 34.18
C ILE A 304 20.15 -24.96 35.34
N LEU A 305 19.38 -26.03 35.25
CA LEU A 305 18.51 -26.48 36.32
C LEU A 305 19.30 -26.91 37.57
N LYS A 306 20.57 -27.29 37.40
CA LYS A 306 21.50 -27.59 38.51
C LYS A 306 22.26 -26.37 39.05
N GLY A 307 21.94 -25.17 38.53
CA GLY A 307 22.47 -23.90 39.02
C GLY A 307 23.60 -23.28 38.18
N GLU A 308 23.93 -23.85 37.05
CA GLU A 308 24.91 -23.22 36.14
C GLU A 308 24.33 -21.95 35.49
N ASP A 309 25.20 -20.96 35.29
CA ASP A 309 24.76 -19.67 34.77
C ASP A 309 24.25 -19.74 33.31
N PHE A 310 23.00 -19.39 33.14
CA PHE A 310 22.38 -19.35 31.81
C PHE A 310 23.10 -18.39 30.85
N ALA A 311 23.49 -17.18 31.33
CA ALA A 311 24.09 -16.15 30.50
C ALA A 311 25.46 -16.61 29.99
N GLY A 312 26.29 -17.22 30.81
CA GLY A 312 27.57 -17.78 30.40
C GLY A 312 27.41 -18.91 29.37
N LEU A 313 26.40 -19.78 29.55
CA LEU A 313 26.10 -20.83 28.59
C LEU A 313 25.55 -20.28 27.26
N ALA A 314 24.72 -19.24 27.31
CA ALA A 314 24.19 -18.57 26.11
C ALA A 314 25.31 -17.91 25.32
N SER A 315 26.19 -17.14 25.98
CA SER A 315 27.32 -16.47 25.35
C SER A 315 28.30 -17.44 24.66
N THR A 316 28.41 -18.68 25.17
CA THR A 316 29.34 -19.66 24.61
C THR A 316 28.72 -20.57 23.56
N ASN A 317 27.42 -20.86 23.68
CA ASN A 317 26.77 -21.91 22.87
C ASN A 317 25.67 -21.39 21.94
N SER A 318 25.17 -20.16 22.13
CA SER A 318 24.09 -19.66 21.31
C SER A 318 24.59 -19.22 19.92
N ALA A 319 23.89 -19.65 18.90
CA ALA A 319 24.09 -19.23 17.50
C ALA A 319 23.33 -17.94 17.12
N ASP A 320 22.72 -17.27 18.11
CA ASP A 320 22.06 -15.96 17.89
C ASP A 320 23.07 -14.82 18.15
N PRO A 321 23.57 -14.16 17.09
CA PRO A 321 24.57 -13.10 17.25
C PRO A 321 24.02 -11.85 17.95
N GLY A 322 22.69 -11.67 17.94
CA GLY A 322 22.04 -10.51 18.53
C GLY A 322 21.95 -10.54 20.05
N SER A 323 21.72 -11.73 20.63
CA SER A 323 21.53 -11.88 22.09
C SER A 323 22.60 -12.68 22.78
N ALA A 324 23.38 -13.52 22.09
CA ALA A 324 24.39 -14.34 22.69
C ALA A 324 25.41 -13.55 23.53
N PRO A 325 25.96 -12.39 23.07
CA PRO A 325 26.89 -11.59 23.88
C PRO A 325 26.28 -11.07 25.19
N ASP A 326 24.96 -10.84 25.18
CA ASP A 326 24.19 -10.35 26.33
C ASP A 326 23.55 -11.49 27.14
N GLY A 327 24.14 -12.70 27.06
CA GLY A 327 23.66 -13.86 27.81
C GLY A 327 22.34 -14.42 27.33
N GLY A 328 21.99 -14.18 26.06
CA GLY A 328 20.75 -14.62 25.43
C GLY A 328 19.54 -13.74 25.72
N ASP A 329 19.74 -12.58 26.36
CA ASP A 329 18.65 -11.67 26.76
C ASP A 329 17.97 -11.05 25.49
N LEU A 330 16.63 -11.19 25.41
CA LEU A 330 15.81 -10.64 24.35
C LEU A 330 15.04 -9.39 24.79
N GLY A 331 15.23 -8.97 26.04
CA GLY A 331 14.55 -7.81 26.62
C GLY A 331 13.05 -8.03 26.84
N TRP A 332 12.35 -6.93 27.10
CA TRP A 332 10.90 -6.90 27.24
C TRP A 332 10.23 -6.91 25.88
N SER A 333 9.38 -7.89 25.64
CA SER A 333 8.69 -8.08 24.36
C SER A 333 7.19 -8.18 24.54
N GLY A 334 6.43 -7.58 23.62
CA GLY A 334 4.98 -7.66 23.58
C GLY A 334 4.46 -8.85 22.77
N PRO A 335 3.15 -9.09 22.75
CA PRO A 335 2.53 -10.16 21.97
C PRO A 335 2.87 -10.06 20.48
N GLY A 336 3.15 -11.20 19.84
CA GLY A 336 3.43 -11.28 18.40
C GLY A 336 4.84 -10.81 17.99
N THR A 337 5.73 -10.59 18.93
CA THR A 337 7.14 -10.26 18.65
C THR A 337 7.91 -11.47 18.12
N PHE A 338 7.58 -12.65 18.63
CA PHE A 338 8.28 -13.88 18.29
C PHE A 338 7.54 -14.70 17.22
N VAL A 339 8.22 -15.70 16.67
CA VAL A 339 7.58 -16.67 15.77
C VAL A 339 6.62 -17.58 16.54
N PRO A 340 5.58 -18.12 15.88
CA PRO A 340 4.50 -18.87 16.55
C PRO A 340 4.99 -20.02 17.43
N GLU A 341 6.05 -20.72 17.02
CA GLU A 341 6.63 -21.84 17.78
C GLU A 341 7.28 -21.36 19.08
N PHE A 342 7.89 -20.16 19.04
CA PHE A 342 8.49 -19.55 20.22
C PHE A 342 7.40 -19.03 21.16
N ASP A 343 6.40 -18.32 20.64
CA ASP A 343 5.26 -17.84 21.43
C ASP A 343 4.54 -19.01 22.14
N LYS A 344 4.36 -20.13 21.45
CA LYS A 344 3.78 -21.34 22.03
C LYS A 344 4.62 -21.92 23.16
N ALA A 345 5.95 -21.93 23.01
CA ALA A 345 6.85 -22.52 24.01
C ALA A 345 6.91 -21.69 25.30
N ILE A 346 6.67 -20.38 25.23
CA ILE A 346 6.70 -19.48 26.38
C ILE A 346 5.34 -19.25 27.04
N ALA A 347 4.23 -19.61 26.35
CA ALA A 347 2.87 -19.29 26.78
C ALA A 347 2.55 -19.79 28.23
N ASP A 348 3.05 -20.98 28.59
CA ASP A 348 2.76 -21.61 29.86
C ASP A 348 3.92 -21.51 30.88
N LEU A 349 5.04 -20.86 30.50
CA LEU A 349 6.20 -20.75 31.37
C LEU A 349 5.95 -19.79 32.54
N LYS A 350 6.28 -20.22 33.72
CA LYS A 350 6.34 -19.35 34.91
C LYS A 350 7.68 -18.61 34.97
N VAL A 351 7.71 -17.54 35.73
CA VAL A 351 8.95 -16.78 35.96
C VAL A 351 10.04 -17.70 36.53
N ASN A 352 11.22 -17.62 35.94
CA ASN A 352 12.41 -18.46 36.15
C ASN A 352 12.31 -19.89 35.57
N GLU A 353 11.22 -20.28 34.97
CA GLU A 353 11.08 -21.57 34.31
C GLU A 353 11.78 -21.59 32.96
N ILE A 354 12.30 -22.76 32.55
CA ILE A 354 13.02 -22.99 31.31
C ILE A 354 12.23 -23.99 30.49
N SER A 355 12.00 -23.63 29.23
CA SER A 355 11.27 -24.49 28.28
C SER A 355 12.01 -25.81 28.01
N GLU A 356 11.29 -26.83 27.57
CA GLU A 356 11.89 -27.92 26.82
C GLU A 356 12.48 -27.42 25.50
N PRO A 357 13.47 -28.10 24.91
CA PRO A 357 13.96 -27.76 23.58
C PRO A 357 12.86 -27.83 22.55
N PHE A 358 12.70 -26.78 21.78
CA PHE A 358 11.72 -26.68 20.66
C PHE A 358 12.36 -26.14 19.41
N LYS A 359 11.77 -26.46 18.25
CA LYS A 359 12.26 -26.07 16.92
C LYS A 359 11.45 -24.92 16.34
N SER A 360 12.15 -23.97 15.74
CA SER A 360 11.57 -22.92 14.90
C SER A 360 12.27 -22.90 13.51
N ARG A 361 11.86 -21.97 12.65
CA ARG A 361 12.56 -21.75 11.37
C ARG A 361 14.01 -21.27 11.51
N TYR A 362 14.43 -20.82 12.68
CA TYR A 362 15.79 -20.35 12.95
C TYR A 362 16.70 -21.42 13.51
N GLY A 363 16.15 -22.52 13.99
CA GLY A 363 16.87 -23.60 14.65
C GLY A 363 16.16 -24.10 15.91
N TRP A 364 16.91 -24.73 16.80
CA TRP A 364 16.44 -25.24 18.06
C TRP A 364 16.71 -24.24 19.21
N HIS A 365 15.78 -24.14 20.13
CA HIS A 365 15.80 -23.16 21.22
C HIS A 365 15.52 -23.82 22.55
N ILE A 366 16.11 -23.26 23.61
CA ILE A 366 15.57 -23.25 24.96
C ILE A 366 15.42 -21.82 25.42
N VAL A 367 14.35 -21.55 26.15
CA VAL A 367 13.97 -20.19 26.60
C VAL A 367 13.74 -20.20 28.10
N GLN A 368 14.21 -19.17 28.79
CA GLN A 368 13.87 -18.92 30.17
C GLN A 368 13.02 -17.67 30.31
N MET A 369 11.92 -17.76 31.05
CA MET A 369 11.08 -16.63 31.42
C MET A 369 11.75 -15.88 32.60
N LEU A 370 12.11 -14.61 32.38
CA LEU A 370 12.71 -13.76 33.41
C LEU A 370 11.67 -12.94 34.16
N GLY A 371 10.58 -12.57 33.48
CA GLY A 371 9.53 -11.79 34.09
C GLY A 371 8.35 -11.51 33.18
N THR A 372 7.28 -11.05 33.79
CA THR A 372 6.08 -10.53 33.07
C THR A 372 5.73 -9.19 33.69
N ARG A 373 5.21 -8.26 32.84
CA ARG A 373 4.70 -6.99 33.34
C ARG A 373 3.53 -6.52 32.51
N THR A 374 2.66 -5.75 33.12
CA THR A 374 1.69 -4.93 32.40
C THR A 374 2.39 -3.63 32.00
N TYR A 375 2.31 -3.28 30.73
CA TYR A 375 2.98 -2.12 30.16
C TYR A 375 1.97 -1.26 29.39
N ASP A 376 1.96 0.04 29.67
CA ASP A 376 1.20 0.99 28.88
C ASP A 376 2.03 1.33 27.63
N SER A 377 1.64 0.71 26.52
CA SER A 377 2.27 0.90 25.22
C SER A 377 1.58 1.99 24.39
N THR A 378 0.69 2.79 24.99
CA THR A 378 -0.08 3.82 24.28
C THR A 378 0.85 4.76 23.53
N ASP A 379 1.93 5.24 24.14
CA ASP A 379 2.88 6.14 23.49
C ASP A 379 3.70 5.44 22.39
N ASP A 380 4.10 4.19 22.58
CA ASP A 380 4.85 3.43 21.56
C ASP A 380 3.96 3.18 20.34
N VAL A 381 2.74 2.71 20.56
CA VAL A 381 1.75 2.49 19.51
C VAL A 381 1.40 3.81 18.81
N ARG A 382 1.30 4.89 19.56
CA ARG A 382 1.06 6.22 19.02
C ARG A 382 2.21 6.69 18.13
N ARG A 383 3.47 6.51 18.57
CA ARG A 383 4.66 6.82 17.76
C ARG A 383 4.72 5.98 16.49
N GLN A 384 4.49 4.67 16.58
CA GLN A 384 4.44 3.80 15.40
C GLN A 384 3.34 4.19 14.42
N ARG A 385 2.14 4.50 14.92
CA ARG A 385 1.02 4.98 14.11
C ARG A 385 1.33 6.33 13.47
N ALA A 386 1.93 7.24 14.22
CA ALA A 386 2.36 8.54 13.72
C ALA A 386 3.37 8.40 12.58
N PHE A 387 4.39 7.56 12.76
CA PHE A 387 5.38 7.28 11.73
C PHE A 387 4.76 6.69 10.46
N ALA A 388 3.89 5.67 10.62
CA ALA A 388 3.19 5.07 9.49
C ALA A 388 2.30 6.07 8.76
N ALA A 389 1.58 6.91 9.51
CA ALA A 389 0.69 7.92 8.97
C ALA A 389 1.43 9.02 8.19
N ILE A 390 2.55 9.53 8.71
CA ILE A 390 3.38 10.50 7.99
C ILE A 390 3.88 9.87 6.69
N ARG A 391 4.34 8.61 6.75
CA ARG A 391 4.84 7.90 5.59
C ARG A 391 3.75 7.69 4.53
N GLU A 392 2.55 7.29 4.93
CA GLU A 392 1.39 7.13 4.05
C GLU A 392 1.00 8.45 3.39
N SER A 393 0.90 9.53 4.18
CA SER A 393 0.59 10.87 3.69
C SER A 393 1.61 11.36 2.65
N LYS A 394 2.90 11.16 2.94
CA LYS A 394 3.98 11.50 2.00
C LYS A 394 3.93 10.62 0.74
N ALA A 395 3.56 9.34 0.88
CA ALA A 395 3.48 8.41 -0.24
C ALA A 395 2.46 8.86 -1.28
N ASP A 396 1.30 9.33 -0.84
CA ASP A 396 0.26 9.82 -1.75
C ASP A 396 0.74 11.07 -2.51
N GLU A 397 1.28 12.06 -1.81
CA GLU A 397 1.76 13.31 -2.42
C GLU A 397 2.95 13.06 -3.37
N GLU A 398 3.95 12.30 -2.93
CA GLU A 398 5.14 11.99 -3.73
C GLU A 398 4.79 11.15 -4.96
N THR A 399 3.79 10.24 -4.85
CA THR A 399 3.31 9.46 -5.97
C THR A 399 2.63 10.36 -7.01
N GLU A 400 1.78 11.30 -6.60
CA GLU A 400 1.15 12.26 -7.52
C GLU A 400 2.20 13.14 -8.22
N LEU A 401 3.20 13.62 -7.49
CA LEU A 401 4.31 14.40 -8.06
C LEU A 401 5.14 13.57 -9.04
N TRP A 402 5.43 12.33 -8.71
CA TRP A 402 6.18 11.42 -9.55
C TRP A 402 5.43 11.06 -10.83
N LEU A 403 4.14 10.73 -10.75
CA LEU A 403 3.30 10.47 -11.92
C LEU A 403 3.19 11.68 -12.84
N ARG A 404 3.06 12.88 -12.27
CA ARG A 404 3.05 14.12 -13.04
C ARG A 404 4.37 14.28 -13.81
N ARG A 405 5.54 14.12 -13.15
CA ARG A 405 6.84 14.19 -13.84
C ARG A 405 6.94 13.18 -14.99
N LEU A 406 6.57 11.93 -14.75
CA LEU A 406 6.55 10.91 -15.80
C LEU A 406 5.65 11.30 -16.96
N ARG A 407 4.50 11.90 -16.67
CA ARG A 407 3.53 12.35 -17.68
C ARG A 407 4.05 13.55 -18.48
N ASP A 408 4.71 14.51 -17.83
CA ASP A 408 5.28 15.70 -18.46
C ASP A 408 6.49 15.36 -19.36
N GLU A 409 7.24 14.31 -19.03
CA GLU A 409 8.37 13.80 -19.82
C GLU A 409 7.92 12.95 -21.04
N ALA A 410 6.70 12.44 -21.02
CA ALA A 410 6.23 11.51 -22.03
C ALA A 410 5.63 12.23 -23.25
N PHE A 411 5.98 11.73 -24.45
CA PHE A 411 5.24 12.09 -25.66
C PHE A 411 3.90 11.36 -25.69
N VAL A 412 2.81 12.12 -25.83
CA VAL A 412 1.45 11.54 -25.92
C VAL A 412 0.67 12.20 -27.01
N GLU A 413 0.12 11.39 -27.93
CA GLU A 413 -0.75 11.81 -29.01
C GLU A 413 -2.07 11.03 -28.95
N ILE A 414 -3.19 11.72 -28.71
CA ILE A 414 -4.53 11.14 -28.69
C ILE A 414 -5.06 11.03 -30.11
N LYS A 415 -5.55 9.84 -30.52
CA LYS A 415 -6.01 9.52 -31.90
C LYS A 415 -7.52 9.34 -32.02
N MET A 416 -8.29 9.67 -31.01
CA MET A 416 -9.75 9.48 -30.94
C MET A 416 -10.52 10.60 -31.62
#